data_a4d99c09cb196ba7b393c3f10ad6f990
#
_entry.id   a4d99c09cb196ba7b393c3f10ad6f990
#
_cell.length_a   1.000
_cell.length_b   1.000
_cell.length_c   1.000
_cell.angle_alpha   90.00
_cell.angle_beta   90.00
_cell.angle_gamma   90.00
#
_symmetry.space_group_name_H-M   'P 1'
#
loop_
_entity.id
_entity.type
_entity.pdbx_description
1 polymer ?
#
loop_
_entity_poly.entity_id
_entity_poly.type
_entity_poly.pdbx_seq_one_letter_code
_entity_poly.pdbx_strand_id
1 'polypeptide(L)' 'MKVGIVGASGYVGGEVVRLLLSHPEAEVSMVTSTKHVGEYLHRIHPSLKGFTELTFSELDYDKMSDKCDLVFT' A
#
# COMPACT_ATOMS: atom_id res chain seq x y z
N MET A 1 -13.00 4.46 3.63
CA MET A 1 -11.88 5.42 3.57
C MET A 1 -10.74 4.82 2.78
N LYS A 2 -10.26 5.54 1.81
CA LYS A 2 -9.17 5.08 0.96
C LYS A 2 -7.82 5.54 1.53
N VAL A 3 -6.90 4.62 1.67
CA VAL A 3 -5.61 4.87 2.33
C VAL A 3 -4.47 4.57 1.36
N GLY A 4 -3.51 5.48 1.30
CA GLY A 4 -2.27 5.29 0.57
C GLY A 4 -1.10 5.11 1.54
N ILE A 5 -0.13 4.29 1.19
CA ILE A 5 1.03 4.02 2.03
C ILE A 5 2.30 4.25 1.23
N VAL A 6 3.10 5.21 1.68
CA VAL A 6 4.40 5.53 1.09
C VAL A 6 5.46 4.62 1.70
N GLY A 7 6.28 4.02 0.85
CA GLY A 7 7.33 3.13 1.32
C GLY A 7 6.84 1.79 1.84
N ALA A 8 5.79 1.26 1.23
CA ALA A 8 5.14 0.02 1.69
C ALA A 8 6.01 -1.23 1.54
N SER A 9 7.15 -1.15 0.84
CA SER A 9 8.07 -2.28 0.74
C SER A 9 8.88 -2.50 2.01
N GLY A 10 8.96 -1.48 2.90
CA GLY A 10 9.66 -1.62 4.18
C GLY A 10 8.87 -2.44 5.19
N TYR A 11 9.54 -2.83 6.26
CA TYR A 11 8.94 -3.65 7.31
C TYR A 11 7.73 -2.97 7.97
N VAL A 12 7.89 -1.71 8.35
CA VAL A 12 6.81 -0.95 9.00
C VAL A 12 5.63 -0.76 8.05
N GLY A 13 5.92 -0.42 6.78
CA GLY A 13 4.88 -0.26 5.78
C GLY A 13 4.06 -1.52 5.57
N GLY A 14 4.73 -2.68 5.53
CA GLY A 14 4.05 -3.97 5.42
C GLY A 14 3.14 -4.27 6.60
N GLU A 15 3.57 -3.92 7.81
CA GLU A 15 2.74 -4.10 9.01
C GLU A 15 1.51 -3.18 8.99
N VAL A 16 1.67 -1.95 8.52
CA VAL A 16 0.53 -1.02 8.39
C VAL A 16 -0.48 -1.57 7.39
N VAL A 17 -0.02 -2.08 6.23
CA VAL A 17 -0.90 -2.68 5.24
C VAL A 17 -1.67 -3.85 5.85
N ARG A 18 -0.97 -4.73 6.57
CA ARG A 18 -1.59 -5.91 7.18
C ARG A 18 -2.72 -5.52 8.14
N LEU A 19 -2.46 -4.52 8.98
CA LEU A 19 -3.45 -4.03 9.93
C LEU A 19 -4.66 -3.41 9.23
N LEU A 20 -4.41 -2.63 8.17
CA LEU A 20 -5.48 -1.96 7.44
C LEU A 20 -6.33 -2.93 6.61
N LEU A 21 -5.75 -4.00 6.10
CA LEU A 21 -6.51 -5.00 5.33
C LEU A 21 -7.56 -5.70 6.19
N SER A 22 -7.37 -5.76 7.49
CA SER A 22 -8.36 -6.33 8.40
C SER A 22 -9.31 -5.30 8.98
N HIS A 23 -9.14 -4.02 8.64
CA HIS A 23 -9.99 -2.94 9.13
C HIS A 23 -11.20 -2.77 8.20
N PRO A 24 -12.44 -2.89 8.70
CA PRO A 24 -13.62 -2.92 7.84
C PRO A 24 -13.94 -1.62 7.11
N GLU A 25 -13.43 -0.49 7.60
CA GLU A 25 -13.72 0.82 7.02
C GLU A 25 -12.56 1.42 6.23
N ALA A 26 -11.42 0.72 6.19
CA ALA A 26 -10.24 1.19 5.47
C ALA A 26 -10.01 0.35 4.22
N GLU A 27 -9.73 1.02 3.10
CA GLU A 27 -9.36 0.38 1.86
C GLU A 27 -7.97 0.86 1.47
N VAL A 28 -7.01 -0.05 1.40
CA VAL A 28 -5.67 0.29 0.92
C VAL A 28 -5.74 0.42 -0.60
N SER A 29 -5.66 1.64 -1.10
CA SER A 29 -5.84 1.92 -2.52
C SER A 29 -4.55 2.16 -3.28
N MET A 30 -3.49 2.59 -2.60
CA MET A 30 -2.18 2.81 -3.21
C MET A 30 -1.06 2.41 -2.26
N VAL A 31 -0.05 1.77 -2.82
CA VAL A 31 1.22 1.49 -2.13
C VAL A 31 2.36 1.91 -3.03
N THR A 32 3.37 2.58 -2.47
CA THR A 32 4.50 3.06 -3.25
C THR A 32 5.82 2.45 -2.80
N SER A 33 6.76 2.39 -3.73
CA SER A 33 8.13 1.94 -3.45
C SER A 33 9.06 2.59 -4.45
N THR A 34 10.30 2.82 -4.06
CA THR A 34 11.33 3.30 -4.98
C THR A 34 12.02 2.16 -5.72
N LYS A 35 12.02 0.95 -5.15
CA LYS A 35 12.77 -0.18 -5.68
C LYS A 35 11.92 -1.25 -6.35
N HIS A 36 10.63 -1.29 -6.05
CA HIS A 36 9.77 -2.40 -6.44
C HIS A 36 8.57 -1.99 -7.28
N VAL A 37 8.68 -0.86 -7.99
CA VAL A 37 7.59 -0.37 -8.85
C VAL A 37 7.16 -1.47 -9.83
N GLY A 38 5.87 -1.70 -9.92
CA GLY A 38 5.29 -2.71 -10.80
C GLY A 38 5.22 -4.11 -10.22
N GLU A 39 5.89 -4.39 -9.11
CA GLU A 39 5.83 -5.69 -8.45
C GLU A 39 4.61 -5.77 -7.54
N TYR A 40 4.10 -6.99 -7.36
CA TYR A 40 3.00 -7.21 -6.43
C TYR A 40 3.45 -6.98 -4.99
N LEU A 41 2.57 -6.39 -4.21
CA LEU A 41 2.80 -6.19 -2.78
C LEU A 41 3.11 -7.51 -2.07
N HIS A 42 2.37 -8.57 -2.40
CA HIS A 42 2.56 -9.88 -1.78
C HIS A 42 3.88 -10.57 -2.18
N ARG A 43 4.57 -10.08 -3.21
CA ARG A 43 5.90 -10.60 -3.53
C ARG A 43 6.92 -10.20 -2.47
N ILE A 44 6.79 -8.99 -1.95
CA ILE A 44 7.69 -8.45 -0.93
C ILE A 44 7.21 -8.85 0.48
N HIS A 45 5.89 -8.93 0.66
CA HIS A 45 5.27 -9.35 1.91
C HIS A 45 4.41 -10.59 1.65
N PRO A 46 5.01 -11.79 1.61
CA PRO A 46 4.28 -13.01 1.22
C PRO A 46 3.07 -13.34 2.07
N SER A 47 3.04 -12.88 3.30
CA SER A 47 1.89 -13.10 4.19
C SER A 47 0.60 -12.45 3.69
N LEU A 48 0.73 -11.51 2.74
CA LEU A 48 -0.42 -10.81 2.18
C LEU A 48 -0.98 -11.46 0.92
N LYS A 49 -0.38 -12.54 0.46
CA LYS A 49 -0.85 -13.27 -0.72
C LYS A 49 -2.27 -13.76 -0.48
N GLY A 50 -3.15 -13.50 -1.44
CA GLY A 50 -4.55 -13.85 -1.32
C GLY A 50 -5.41 -12.78 -0.67
N PHE A 51 -4.81 -11.78 -0.04
CA PHE A 51 -5.53 -10.68 0.59
C PHE A 51 -5.55 -9.41 -0.26
N THR A 52 -4.58 -9.25 -1.14
CA THR A 52 -4.51 -8.07 -2.02
C THR A 52 -3.75 -8.41 -3.29
N GLU A 53 -4.14 -7.77 -4.38
CA GLU A 53 -3.45 -7.85 -5.67
C GLU A 53 -2.81 -6.50 -6.04
N LEU A 54 -2.65 -5.59 -5.08
CA LEU A 54 -2.03 -4.30 -5.33
C LEU A 54 -0.58 -4.46 -5.80
N THR A 55 -0.18 -3.58 -6.72
CA THR A 55 1.21 -3.46 -7.15
C THR A 55 1.78 -2.15 -6.65
N PHE A 56 3.09 -2.10 -6.46
CA PHE A 56 3.76 -0.87 -6.07
C PHE A 56 3.77 0.11 -7.23
N SER A 57 3.47 1.37 -6.92
CA SER A 57 3.59 2.48 -7.87
C SER A 57 4.70 3.44 -7.45
N GLU A 58 5.10 4.30 -8.38
CA GLU A 58 5.98 5.40 -8.05
C GLU A 58 5.26 6.39 -7.14
N LEU A 59 6.02 7.07 -6.30
CA LEU A 59 5.47 8.12 -5.47
C LEU A 59 5.01 9.28 -6.33
N ASP A 60 3.72 9.58 -6.25
CA ASP A 60 3.11 10.69 -6.96
C ASP A 60 2.05 11.29 -6.04
N TYR A 61 2.40 12.40 -5.42
CA TYR A 61 1.51 13.04 -4.44
C TYR A 61 0.20 13.51 -5.05
N ASP A 62 0.20 13.93 -6.30
CA ASP A 62 -1.03 14.36 -6.96
C ASP A 62 -2.01 13.19 -7.13
N LYS A 63 -1.52 12.04 -7.57
CA LYS A 63 -2.36 10.85 -7.67
C LYS A 63 -2.84 10.36 -6.32
N MET A 64 -1.97 10.41 -5.31
CA MET A 64 -2.36 9.99 -3.97
C MET A 64 -3.40 10.93 -3.39
N SER A 65 -3.27 12.23 -3.62
CA SER A 65 -4.27 13.21 -3.19
C SER A 65 -5.62 12.96 -3.81
N ASP A 66 -5.66 12.57 -5.09
CA ASP A 66 -6.90 12.28 -5.79
C ASP A 66 -7.55 10.96 -5.36
N LYS A 67 -6.73 9.95 -5.03
CA LYS A 67 -7.21 8.59 -4.82
C LYS A 67 -7.28 8.17 -3.35
N CYS A 68 -6.70 8.95 -2.46
CA CYS A 68 -6.60 8.59 -1.05
C CYS A 68 -7.18 9.66 -0.16
N ASP A 69 -7.90 9.23 0.86
CA ASP A 69 -8.40 10.12 1.90
C ASP A 69 -7.34 10.36 2.97
N LEU A 70 -6.44 9.39 3.14
CA LEU A 70 -5.38 9.43 4.14
C LEU A 70 -4.13 8.79 3.56
N VAL A 71 -2.96 9.35 3.87
CA VAL A 71 -1.67 8.83 3.42
C VAL A 71 -0.76 8.65 4.63
N PHE A 72 -0.21 7.44 4.76
CA PHE A 72 0.85 7.16 5.75
C PHE A 72 2.21 7.32 5.08
N THR A 73 3.11 8.00 5.75
CA THR A 73 4.49 8.20 5.27
C THR A 73 5.53 7.63 6.24
#